data_9057ccccea86e5a1119ce345f8c393c0
#
_entry.id   9057ccccea86e5a1119ce345f8c393c0
#
_cell.length_a   1.000
_cell.length_b   1.000
_cell.length_c   1.000
_cell.angle_alpha   90.00
_cell.angle_beta   90.00
_cell.angle_gamma   90.00
#
_symmetry.space_group_name_H-M   'P 1'
#
loop_
_entity.id
_entity.type
_entity.pdbx_description
1 polymer ?
#
loop_
_entity_poly.entity_id
_entity_poly.type
_entity_poly.pdbx_seq_one_letter_code
_entity_poly.pdbx_strand_id
1 'polypeptide(L)'
;MYNQSPSRRSAMGAGVILALAIGLGAVEVQAQQTIKIAAGAPLTGALAKPGQEVFNAVQLAVEEWNAKGGVLGMKIEVVAADDQGNPQVGVAAAEKVAADASIMGAVWGITSSTCIPASEVLEKANMAFITPGCSNPKVTDRGLKNMHRLCARDDFQGPAGIIFAVNDLKAKKIAIFDDGTTGPRGAADEAEKQAKAMGVTALRYVLRAGDKDFRAVLGTVPKDVDAIYASVWAPDAALMAKQLPDVNLKAKMIGPDGQFEPVDYVQAAAGAAEGNYVTFFVPDMNKIPAAASFVKAFEGKYGQISSYGPIAYEGANILIEAIKTAGKADRAAIRDAVRASKHKGVLGMEITFDAKGDVATPSLSVYQVKGKGFELVKTVTK
;
A
#
# COMPACT_ATOMS: atom_id res chain seq x y z
N MET A 1 -18.52 107.39 -7.75
CA MET A 1 -19.75 107.86 -6.95
C MET A 1 -20.18 106.66 -6.12
N TYR A 2 -20.09 106.84 -4.81
CA TYR A 2 -20.98 106.40 -3.76
C TYR A 2 -21.64 105.04 -3.86
N ASN A 3 -21.78 104.14 -2.88
CA ASN A 3 -21.76 104.34 -1.42
C ASN A 3 -21.90 102.97 -0.71
N GLN A 4 -21.19 102.76 0.36
CA GLN A 4 -21.57 102.18 1.63
C GLN A 4 -22.20 100.76 1.78
N SER A 5 -21.50 100.05 2.60
CA SER A 5 -21.96 98.94 3.46
C SER A 5 -23.07 99.38 4.46
N PRO A 6 -23.73 98.48 5.21
CA PRO A 6 -23.09 97.77 6.34
C PRO A 6 -23.64 96.36 6.74
N SER A 7 -22.73 95.69 7.41
CA SER A 7 -22.87 94.80 8.61
C SER A 7 -24.19 94.13 9.00
N ARG A 8 -24.10 92.86 9.41
CA ARG A 8 -24.43 92.22 10.73
C ARG A 8 -24.14 90.75 10.75
N ARG A 9 -23.30 90.40 11.56
CA ARG A 9 -23.13 89.53 12.73
C ARG A 9 -24.18 88.40 12.94
N SER A 10 -23.57 87.25 13.32
CA SER A 10 -24.03 86.13 14.21
C SER A 10 -24.56 84.92 13.44
N ALA A 11 -24.25 83.72 13.73
CA ALA A 11 -23.85 83.05 14.98
C ALA A 11 -23.17 81.72 14.72
N MET A 12 -22.47 81.25 15.70
CA MET A 12 -21.85 79.92 15.86
C MET A 12 -22.83 78.78 15.65
N GLY A 13 -22.35 77.74 14.96
CA GLY A 13 -22.91 76.38 14.95
C GLY A 13 -21.78 75.40 14.79
N ALA A 14 -21.18 74.96 15.89
CA ALA A 14 -20.19 73.93 15.92
C ALA A 14 -20.82 72.60 15.62
N GLY A 15 -20.69 72.10 14.41
CA GLY A 15 -21.07 70.72 13.99
C GLY A 15 -19.87 69.81 14.20
N VAL A 16 -19.85 69.04 15.30
CA VAL A 16 -18.90 67.93 15.51
C VAL A 16 -19.23 66.82 14.54
N ILE A 17 -18.43 66.70 13.48
CA ILE A 17 -18.50 65.49 12.60
C ILE A 17 -17.69 64.41 13.30
N LEU A 18 -18.41 63.48 13.94
CA LEU A 18 -17.87 62.22 14.47
C LEU A 18 -17.56 61.31 13.31
N ALA A 19 -16.31 61.28 12.80
CA ALA A 19 -15.87 60.33 11.82
C ALA A 19 -15.75 58.95 12.48
N LEU A 20 -16.77 58.10 12.28
CA LEU A 20 -16.71 56.67 12.60
C LEU A 20 -15.72 56.03 11.60
N ALA A 21 -14.45 55.88 11.97
CA ALA A 21 -13.52 55.04 11.28
C ALA A 21 -13.91 53.59 11.52
N ILE A 22 -14.72 53.02 10.61
CA ILE A 22 -14.94 51.56 10.52
C ILE A 22 -13.59 51.02 10.05
N GLY A 23 -12.79 50.54 11.00
CA GLY A 23 -11.63 49.73 10.74
C GLY A 23 -12.07 48.42 10.10
N LEU A 24 -12.14 48.37 8.78
CA LEU A 24 -12.09 47.09 8.03
C LEU A 24 -10.73 46.48 8.32
N GLY A 25 -10.66 45.69 9.38
CA GLY A 25 -9.56 44.75 9.57
C GLY A 25 -9.53 43.84 8.35
N ALA A 26 -8.58 44.07 7.46
CA ALA A 26 -8.27 43.10 6.44
C ALA A 26 -7.91 41.80 7.19
N VAL A 27 -8.83 40.86 7.24
CA VAL A 27 -8.50 39.49 7.58
C VAL A 27 -7.60 39.03 6.44
N GLU A 28 -6.29 39.13 6.67
CA GLU A 28 -5.33 38.43 5.83
C GLU A 28 -5.75 36.98 5.87
N VAL A 29 -6.37 36.50 4.80
CA VAL A 29 -6.54 35.07 4.54
C VAL A 29 -5.12 34.56 4.32
N GLN A 30 -4.46 34.21 5.41
CA GLN A 30 -3.18 33.56 5.39
C GLN A 30 -3.42 32.26 4.63
N ALA A 31 -2.92 32.17 3.39
CA ALA A 31 -3.02 30.96 2.60
C ALA A 31 -2.50 29.82 3.48
N GLN A 32 -3.37 28.89 3.86
CA GLN A 32 -3.03 27.79 4.73
C GLN A 32 -1.89 27.04 4.04
N GLN A 33 -0.70 27.03 4.67
CA GLN A 33 0.44 26.32 4.13
C GLN A 33 0.08 24.84 3.94
N THR A 34 0.54 24.27 2.85
CA THR A 34 0.23 22.88 2.48
C THR A 34 1.50 22.05 2.58
N ILE A 35 1.39 20.90 3.21
CA ILE A 35 2.38 19.85 3.23
C ILE A 35 1.91 18.71 2.33
N LYS A 36 2.81 18.06 1.60
CA LYS A 36 2.43 16.98 0.69
C LYS A 36 3.04 15.64 1.12
N ILE A 37 2.32 14.56 0.84
CA ILE A 37 2.83 13.19 0.89
C ILE A 37 2.59 12.52 -0.46
N ALA A 38 3.50 11.65 -0.89
CA ALA A 38 3.33 10.91 -2.12
C ALA A 38 2.61 9.58 -1.88
N ALA A 39 1.71 9.22 -2.78
CA ALA A 39 1.13 7.89 -2.88
C ALA A 39 1.56 7.26 -4.22
N GLY A 40 2.51 6.32 -4.14
CA GLY A 40 3.10 5.66 -5.30
C GLY A 40 2.60 4.23 -5.44
N ALA A 41 2.12 3.87 -6.62
CA ALA A 41 1.64 2.52 -6.94
C ALA A 41 1.42 2.40 -8.45
N PRO A 42 1.19 1.20 -9.00
CA PRO A 42 0.73 1.04 -10.38
C PRO A 42 -0.73 1.53 -10.50
N LEU A 43 -0.92 2.83 -10.75
CA LEU A 43 -2.25 3.43 -10.89
C LEU A 43 -2.87 3.13 -12.26
N THR A 44 -2.06 2.71 -13.22
CA THR A 44 -2.46 2.25 -14.55
C THR A 44 -1.81 0.90 -14.88
N GLY A 45 -2.31 0.21 -15.92
CA GLY A 45 -1.79 -1.10 -16.35
C GLY A 45 -2.45 -2.30 -15.66
N ALA A 46 -1.78 -3.45 -15.69
CA ALA A 46 -2.35 -4.74 -15.25
C ALA A 46 -2.64 -4.81 -13.75
N LEU A 47 -1.94 -4.02 -12.94
CA LEU A 47 -2.09 -3.97 -11.48
C LEU A 47 -2.77 -2.66 -11.03
N ALA A 48 -3.50 -1.99 -11.93
CA ALA A 48 -4.14 -0.71 -11.62
C ALA A 48 -5.13 -0.80 -10.45
N LYS A 49 -5.85 -1.89 -10.31
CA LYS A 49 -6.86 -2.05 -9.27
C LYS A 49 -6.25 -2.06 -7.86
N PRO A 50 -5.31 -2.96 -7.51
CA PRO A 50 -4.66 -2.90 -6.20
C PRO A 50 -3.83 -1.62 -6.01
N GLY A 51 -3.26 -1.04 -7.08
CA GLY A 51 -2.57 0.25 -7.01
C GLY A 51 -3.50 1.40 -6.68
N GLN A 52 -4.67 1.46 -7.30
CA GLN A 52 -5.69 2.46 -7.00
C GLN A 52 -6.23 2.32 -5.57
N GLU A 53 -6.32 1.10 -5.04
CA GLU A 53 -6.69 0.87 -3.65
C GLU A 53 -5.68 1.48 -2.68
N VAL A 54 -4.38 1.34 -2.95
CA VAL A 54 -3.32 2.02 -2.17
C VAL A 54 -3.52 3.54 -2.19
N PHE A 55 -3.69 4.12 -3.37
CA PHE A 55 -3.91 5.57 -3.51
C PHE A 55 -5.15 6.04 -2.75
N ASN A 56 -6.27 5.34 -2.90
CA ASN A 56 -7.53 5.67 -2.25
C ASN A 56 -7.43 5.59 -0.72
N ALA A 57 -6.69 4.63 -0.20
CA ALA A 57 -6.46 4.47 1.23
C ALA A 57 -5.61 5.61 1.82
N VAL A 58 -4.55 6.02 1.13
CA VAL A 58 -3.75 7.19 1.50
C VAL A 58 -4.61 8.46 1.44
N GLN A 59 -5.42 8.62 0.41
CA GLN A 59 -6.32 9.75 0.24
C GLN A 59 -7.35 9.83 1.39
N LEU A 60 -7.94 8.70 1.78
CA LEU A 60 -8.88 8.63 2.89
C LEU A 60 -8.23 9.06 4.22
N ALA A 61 -7.04 8.55 4.53
CA ALA A 61 -6.31 8.95 5.73
C ALA A 61 -6.06 10.47 5.75
N VAL A 62 -5.61 11.03 4.62
CA VAL A 62 -5.36 12.47 4.50
C VAL A 62 -6.64 13.29 4.69
N GLU A 63 -7.76 12.86 4.12
CA GLU A 63 -9.06 13.53 4.31
C GLU A 63 -9.48 13.55 5.78
N GLU A 64 -9.31 12.44 6.48
CA GLU A 64 -9.63 12.33 7.91
C GLU A 64 -8.71 13.23 8.78
N TRP A 65 -7.43 13.32 8.45
CA TRP A 65 -6.52 14.25 9.11
C TRP A 65 -6.88 15.71 8.83
N ASN A 66 -7.20 16.04 7.58
CA ASN A 66 -7.61 17.39 7.20
C ASN A 66 -8.92 17.82 7.87
N ALA A 67 -9.87 16.89 8.05
CA ALA A 67 -11.10 17.14 8.79
C ALA A 67 -10.85 17.50 10.28
N LYS A 68 -9.69 17.08 10.82
CA LYS A 68 -9.23 17.38 12.18
C LYS A 68 -8.27 18.58 12.25
N GLY A 69 -8.09 19.33 11.14
CA GLY A 69 -7.22 20.50 11.06
C GLY A 69 -5.86 20.27 10.43
N GLY A 70 -5.61 19.09 9.83
CA GLY A 70 -4.36 18.74 9.18
C GLY A 70 -3.24 18.37 10.14
N VAL A 71 -2.00 18.65 9.75
CA VAL A 71 -0.79 18.41 10.57
C VAL A 71 0.05 19.67 10.68
N LEU A 72 0.55 19.98 11.88
CA LEU A 72 1.32 21.22 12.17
C LEU A 72 0.57 22.52 11.76
N GLY A 73 -0.78 22.50 11.79
CA GLY A 73 -1.60 23.62 11.31
C GLY A 73 -1.67 23.77 9.79
N MET A 74 -1.08 22.83 9.04
CA MET A 74 -1.06 22.83 7.58
C MET A 74 -2.06 21.78 7.04
N LYS A 75 -2.63 22.09 5.88
CA LYS A 75 -3.40 21.13 5.10
C LYS A 75 -2.46 20.10 4.48
N ILE A 76 -2.89 18.84 4.39
CA ILE A 76 -2.15 17.77 3.73
C ILE A 76 -2.72 17.54 2.34
N GLU A 77 -1.86 17.37 1.35
CA GLU A 77 -2.24 16.97 -0.01
C GLU A 77 -1.54 15.66 -0.41
N VAL A 78 -2.25 14.82 -1.17
CA VAL A 78 -1.70 13.60 -1.73
C VAL A 78 -1.22 13.86 -3.16
N VAL A 79 0.02 13.48 -3.44
CA VAL A 79 0.58 13.50 -4.79
C VAL A 79 0.60 12.07 -5.33
N ALA A 80 -0.11 11.84 -6.42
CA ALA A 80 -0.12 10.55 -7.10
C ALA A 80 1.21 10.33 -7.85
N ALA A 81 1.78 9.12 -7.70
CA ALA A 81 2.99 8.71 -8.40
C ALA A 81 2.75 7.34 -9.06
N ASP A 82 2.31 7.37 -10.32
CA ASP A 82 2.06 6.13 -11.07
C ASP A 82 3.39 5.49 -11.50
N ASP A 83 3.67 4.31 -10.97
CA ASP A 83 4.85 3.52 -11.33
C ASP A 83 4.55 2.44 -12.39
N GLN A 84 3.28 2.23 -12.75
CA GLN A 84 2.79 1.26 -13.74
C GLN A 84 3.27 -0.19 -13.49
N GLY A 85 3.79 -0.51 -12.31
CA GLY A 85 4.49 -1.77 -12.04
C GLY A 85 5.80 -1.92 -12.82
N ASN A 86 6.31 -0.83 -13.40
CA ASN A 86 7.51 -0.80 -14.22
C ASN A 86 8.66 -0.08 -13.48
N PRO A 87 9.83 -0.72 -13.32
CA PRO A 87 10.95 -0.15 -12.57
C PRO A 87 11.45 1.19 -13.10
N GLN A 88 11.52 1.38 -14.42
CA GLN A 88 12.01 2.61 -15.04
C GLN A 88 11.01 3.76 -14.84
N VAL A 89 9.71 3.47 -14.98
CA VAL A 89 8.64 4.45 -14.70
C VAL A 89 8.63 4.82 -13.22
N GLY A 90 8.81 3.82 -12.34
CA GLY A 90 8.91 4.02 -10.89
C GLY A 90 10.08 4.93 -10.49
N VAL A 91 11.26 4.76 -11.11
CA VAL A 91 12.41 5.66 -10.90
C VAL A 91 12.08 7.08 -11.33
N ALA A 92 11.54 7.27 -12.53
CA ALA A 92 11.18 8.60 -13.03
C ALA A 92 10.11 9.29 -12.18
N ALA A 93 9.13 8.53 -11.66
CA ALA A 93 8.13 9.03 -10.73
C ALA A 93 8.77 9.42 -9.38
N ALA A 94 9.70 8.62 -8.85
CA ALA A 94 10.42 8.89 -7.62
C ALA A 94 11.32 10.14 -7.73
N GLU A 95 11.95 10.36 -8.88
CA GLU A 95 12.75 11.57 -9.15
C GLU A 95 11.87 12.82 -9.11
N LYS A 96 10.67 12.79 -9.71
CA LYS A 96 9.71 13.90 -9.63
C LYS A 96 9.28 14.17 -8.19
N VAL A 97 8.97 13.11 -7.43
CA VAL A 97 8.61 13.22 -6.01
C VAL A 97 9.76 13.79 -5.19
N ALA A 98 10.99 13.33 -5.41
CA ALA A 98 12.18 13.82 -4.70
C ALA A 98 12.47 15.31 -4.97
N ALA A 99 12.21 15.75 -6.21
CA ALA A 99 12.46 17.14 -6.63
C ALA A 99 11.45 18.15 -6.04
N ASP A 100 10.24 17.75 -5.68
CA ASP A 100 9.25 18.64 -5.02
C ASP A 100 9.55 18.76 -3.52
N ALA A 101 10.15 19.88 -3.10
CA ALA A 101 10.53 20.14 -1.72
C ALA A 101 9.33 20.17 -0.75
N SER A 102 8.10 20.30 -1.21
CA SER A 102 6.89 20.27 -0.38
C SER A 102 6.42 18.85 -0.01
N ILE A 103 6.96 17.80 -0.67
CA ILE A 103 6.63 16.41 -0.39
C ILE A 103 7.54 15.89 0.73
N MET A 104 6.96 15.45 1.84
CA MET A 104 7.69 15.10 3.06
C MET A 104 7.97 13.61 3.22
N GLY A 105 7.28 12.75 2.50
CA GLY A 105 7.45 11.30 2.56
C GLY A 105 6.53 10.59 1.57
N ALA A 106 6.67 9.28 1.47
CA ALA A 106 5.92 8.47 0.52
C ALA A 106 5.37 7.19 1.15
N VAL A 107 4.11 6.88 0.86
CA VAL A 107 3.55 5.53 0.93
C VAL A 107 3.59 4.97 -0.47
N TRP A 108 4.38 3.93 -0.71
CA TRP A 108 4.66 3.51 -2.07
C TRP A 108 4.84 2.01 -2.23
N GLY A 109 4.21 1.49 -3.27
CA GLY A 109 4.56 0.24 -3.92
C GLY A 109 3.84 -0.99 -3.40
N ILE A 110 3.48 -1.81 -4.37
CA ILE A 110 3.03 -3.18 -4.17
C ILE A 110 3.95 -4.17 -4.90
N THR A 111 4.80 -3.68 -5.84
CA THR A 111 5.73 -4.52 -6.59
C THR A 111 7.17 -4.25 -6.16
N SER A 112 7.88 -5.30 -5.75
CA SER A 112 9.28 -5.17 -5.29
C SER A 112 10.23 -4.67 -6.39
N SER A 113 9.90 -4.93 -7.65
CA SER A 113 10.66 -4.46 -8.82
C SER A 113 10.68 -2.93 -8.94
N THR A 114 9.61 -2.24 -8.55
CA THR A 114 9.55 -0.77 -8.54
C THR A 114 10.08 -0.19 -7.23
N CYS A 115 9.74 -0.81 -6.07
CA CYS A 115 10.19 -0.34 -4.76
C CYS A 115 11.70 -0.27 -4.62
N ILE A 116 12.41 -1.28 -5.12
CA ILE A 116 13.85 -1.38 -4.97
C ILE A 116 14.55 -0.14 -5.57
N PRO A 117 14.42 0.19 -6.86
CA PRO A 117 15.09 1.35 -7.41
C PRO A 117 14.46 2.69 -6.96
N ALA A 118 13.15 2.79 -6.79
CA ALA A 118 12.49 4.02 -6.34
C ALA A 118 12.96 4.43 -4.93
N SER A 119 13.14 3.46 -4.01
CA SER A 119 13.61 3.75 -2.66
C SER A 119 15.04 4.30 -2.62
N GLU A 120 15.91 3.95 -3.58
CA GLU A 120 17.26 4.51 -3.69
C GLU A 120 17.23 5.99 -4.09
N VAL A 121 16.29 6.37 -4.94
CA VAL A 121 16.07 7.79 -5.31
C VAL A 121 15.61 8.59 -4.09
N LEU A 122 14.61 8.08 -3.35
CA LEU A 122 14.07 8.76 -2.18
C LEU A 122 15.03 8.74 -0.98
N GLU A 123 15.94 7.74 -0.87
CA GLU A 123 17.02 7.74 0.14
C GLU A 123 17.95 8.94 -0.03
N LYS A 124 18.36 9.25 -1.26
CA LYS A 124 19.20 10.42 -1.56
C LYS A 124 18.51 11.73 -1.19
N ALA A 125 17.19 11.76 -1.20
CA ALA A 125 16.37 12.89 -0.77
C ALA A 125 16.06 12.90 0.74
N ASN A 126 16.58 11.95 1.53
CA ASN A 126 16.28 11.72 2.94
C ASN A 126 14.77 11.53 3.22
N MET A 127 14.00 11.07 2.26
CA MET A 127 12.56 10.98 2.32
C MET A 127 12.12 9.60 2.82
N ALA A 128 11.29 9.53 3.86
CA ALA A 128 10.70 8.27 4.33
C ALA A 128 9.94 7.57 3.21
N PHE A 129 10.15 6.26 3.08
CA PHE A 129 9.48 5.37 2.15
C PHE A 129 8.81 4.25 2.94
N ILE A 130 7.48 4.24 2.98
CA ILE A 130 6.70 3.21 3.66
C ILE A 130 6.02 2.36 2.60
N THR A 131 6.33 1.06 2.55
CA THR A 131 5.70 0.16 1.57
C THR A 131 4.63 -0.73 2.19
N PRO A 132 3.43 -0.74 1.59
CA PRO A 132 2.37 -1.67 1.98
C PRO A 132 2.54 -3.09 1.44
N GLY A 133 3.28 -3.30 0.32
CA GLY A 133 3.24 -4.58 -0.36
C GLY A 133 4.55 -5.10 -0.98
N CYS A 134 5.68 -4.38 -0.88
CA CYS A 134 6.94 -4.84 -1.46
C CYS A 134 7.63 -5.86 -0.56
N SER A 135 7.35 -7.14 -0.77
CA SER A 135 7.65 -8.25 0.14
C SER A 135 9.07 -8.83 0.00
N ASN A 136 9.77 -8.61 -1.13
CA ASN A 136 11.09 -9.21 -1.36
C ASN A 136 12.11 -8.82 -0.27
N PRO A 137 12.90 -9.77 0.29
CA PRO A 137 13.88 -9.48 1.32
C PRO A 137 14.87 -8.36 0.96
N LYS A 138 15.26 -8.26 -0.31
CA LYS A 138 16.14 -7.20 -0.80
C LYS A 138 15.62 -5.78 -0.60
N VAL A 139 14.32 -5.61 -0.36
CA VAL A 139 13.73 -4.28 -0.13
C VAL A 139 14.37 -3.61 1.09
N THR A 140 14.55 -4.34 2.19
CA THR A 140 15.10 -3.84 3.46
C THR A 140 16.53 -4.32 3.75
N ASP A 141 16.97 -5.47 3.22
CA ASP A 141 18.31 -6.01 3.45
C ASP A 141 19.45 -5.13 2.89
N ARG A 142 19.15 -4.15 2.04
CA ARG A 142 20.10 -3.14 1.54
C ARG A 142 20.52 -2.12 2.61
N GLY A 143 19.83 -2.07 3.75
CA GLY A 143 20.18 -1.20 4.86
C GLY A 143 19.88 0.29 4.63
N LEU A 144 18.95 0.64 3.73
CA LEU A 144 18.53 2.01 3.51
C LEU A 144 17.81 2.57 4.75
N LYS A 145 18.12 3.79 5.14
CA LYS A 145 17.54 4.42 6.33
C LYS A 145 16.08 4.82 6.13
N ASN A 146 15.72 5.15 4.90
CA ASN A 146 14.37 5.63 4.56
C ASN A 146 13.35 4.50 4.45
N MET A 147 13.79 3.25 4.31
CA MET A 147 12.91 2.12 3.98
C MET A 147 12.18 1.57 5.19
N HIS A 148 10.85 1.47 5.09
CA HIS A 148 9.97 0.90 6.10
C HIS A 148 8.94 0.01 5.41
N ARG A 149 8.80 -1.24 5.87
CA ARG A 149 7.88 -2.21 5.27
C ARG A 149 6.83 -2.65 6.26
N LEU A 150 5.58 -2.62 5.84
CA LEU A 150 4.43 -3.03 6.65
C LEU A 150 3.96 -4.46 6.33
N CYS A 151 4.22 -4.97 5.12
CA CYS A 151 3.85 -6.33 4.74
C CYS A 151 4.83 -7.39 5.27
N ALA A 152 4.39 -8.63 5.29
CA ALA A 152 5.27 -9.76 5.56
C ALA A 152 6.29 -9.94 4.42
N ARG A 153 7.51 -10.38 4.78
CA ARG A 153 8.60 -10.68 3.85
C ARG A 153 8.35 -12.01 3.12
N ASP A 154 8.91 -12.15 1.91
CA ASP A 154 8.85 -13.40 1.14
C ASP A 154 9.48 -14.58 1.88
N ASP A 155 10.55 -14.33 2.67
CA ASP A 155 11.19 -15.35 3.51
C ASP A 155 10.36 -15.78 4.74
N PHE A 156 9.17 -15.20 4.88
CA PHE A 156 8.13 -15.68 5.78
C PHE A 156 6.92 -16.23 5.00
N GLN A 157 6.46 -15.56 3.94
CA GLN A 157 5.29 -15.98 3.14
C GLN A 157 5.53 -17.27 2.38
N GLY A 158 6.66 -17.38 1.65
CA GLY A 158 7.00 -18.57 0.86
C GLY A 158 7.03 -19.84 1.73
N PRO A 159 7.82 -19.85 2.83
CA PRO A 159 7.83 -20.94 3.80
C PRO A 159 6.45 -21.27 4.37
N ALA A 160 5.65 -20.27 4.74
CA ALA A 160 4.32 -20.51 5.32
C ALA A 160 3.37 -21.23 4.35
N GLY A 161 3.39 -20.85 3.07
CA GLY A 161 2.61 -21.54 2.03
C GLY A 161 3.02 -23.00 1.85
N ILE A 162 4.31 -23.29 1.89
CA ILE A 162 4.83 -24.67 1.79
C ILE A 162 4.53 -25.48 3.06
N ILE A 163 4.72 -24.88 4.25
CA ILE A 163 4.38 -25.53 5.53
C ILE A 163 2.90 -25.91 5.54
N PHE A 164 2.03 -25.02 5.05
CA PHE A 164 0.60 -25.32 4.91
C PHE A 164 0.36 -26.46 3.92
N ALA A 165 0.97 -26.43 2.73
CA ALA A 165 0.84 -27.49 1.74
C ALA A 165 1.24 -28.86 2.30
N VAL A 166 2.35 -28.93 3.04
CA VAL A 166 2.87 -30.19 3.60
C VAL A 166 2.07 -30.66 4.81
N ASN A 167 1.82 -29.77 5.77
CA ASN A 167 1.23 -30.16 7.05
C ASN A 167 -0.28 -30.27 7.01
N ASP A 168 -0.96 -29.41 6.24
CA ASP A 168 -2.43 -29.38 6.19
C ASP A 168 -2.97 -30.14 4.96
N LEU A 169 -2.36 -29.96 3.78
CA LEU A 169 -2.78 -30.66 2.54
C LEU A 169 -2.03 -31.98 2.30
N LYS A 170 -1.03 -32.34 3.14
CA LYS A 170 -0.23 -33.58 3.05
C LYS A 170 0.56 -33.73 1.76
N ALA A 171 0.94 -32.60 1.14
CA ALA A 171 1.69 -32.61 -0.10
C ALA A 171 3.10 -33.17 0.07
N LYS A 172 3.52 -34.02 -0.87
CA LYS A 172 4.86 -34.64 -0.96
C LYS A 172 5.59 -34.23 -2.24
N LYS A 173 4.86 -33.78 -3.24
CA LYS A 173 5.36 -33.26 -4.50
C LYS A 173 4.65 -31.97 -4.85
N ILE A 174 5.38 -30.88 -4.99
CA ILE A 174 4.84 -29.53 -5.21
C ILE A 174 5.43 -28.93 -6.48
N ALA A 175 4.58 -28.45 -7.38
CA ALA A 175 4.99 -27.62 -8.50
C ALA A 175 5.03 -26.16 -8.03
N ILE A 176 6.15 -25.47 -8.22
CA ILE A 176 6.37 -24.09 -7.80
C ILE A 176 6.52 -23.20 -9.03
N PHE A 177 5.64 -22.22 -9.16
CA PHE A 177 5.63 -21.27 -10.26
C PHE A 177 5.99 -19.87 -9.81
N ASP A 178 6.67 -19.12 -10.66
CA ASP A 178 6.78 -17.67 -10.62
C ASP A 178 6.61 -17.06 -12.02
N ASP A 179 6.41 -15.74 -12.08
CA ASP A 179 6.22 -14.99 -13.33
C ASP A 179 7.51 -14.29 -13.82
N GLY A 180 8.66 -14.60 -13.22
CA GLY A 180 9.95 -13.99 -13.53
C GLY A 180 10.18 -12.61 -12.93
N THR A 181 9.17 -11.95 -12.35
CA THR A 181 9.31 -10.64 -11.71
C THR A 181 9.88 -10.76 -10.29
N THR A 182 10.40 -9.65 -9.74
CA THR A 182 11.21 -9.68 -8.50
C THR A 182 10.46 -10.19 -7.28
N GLY A 183 9.22 -9.77 -7.05
CA GLY A 183 8.41 -10.20 -5.90
C GLY A 183 8.04 -11.69 -6.01
N PRO A 184 7.28 -12.10 -7.04
CA PRO A 184 6.91 -13.48 -7.28
C PRO A 184 8.07 -14.46 -7.29
N ARG A 185 9.21 -14.10 -7.90
CA ARG A 185 10.43 -14.93 -7.86
C ARG A 185 10.95 -15.07 -6.44
N GLY A 186 10.97 -13.98 -5.65
CA GLY A 186 11.46 -14.02 -4.27
C GLY A 186 10.66 -14.99 -3.40
N ALA A 187 9.33 -14.91 -3.43
CA ALA A 187 8.47 -15.82 -2.69
C ALA A 187 8.61 -17.28 -3.15
N ALA A 188 8.74 -17.49 -4.46
CA ALA A 188 8.94 -18.83 -5.01
C ALA A 188 10.31 -19.44 -4.67
N ASP A 189 11.37 -18.62 -4.61
CA ASP A 189 12.71 -19.08 -4.20
C ASP A 189 12.70 -19.51 -2.71
N GLU A 190 12.07 -18.77 -1.84
CA GLU A 190 11.95 -19.14 -0.43
C GLU A 190 11.00 -20.33 -0.21
N ALA A 191 9.94 -20.45 -1.03
CA ALA A 191 9.06 -21.62 -1.05
C ALA A 191 9.84 -22.89 -1.47
N GLU A 192 10.65 -22.83 -2.52
CA GLU A 192 11.47 -23.96 -2.98
C GLU A 192 12.49 -24.38 -1.93
N LYS A 193 13.15 -23.42 -1.29
CA LYS A 193 14.10 -23.66 -0.20
C LYS A 193 13.42 -24.36 0.97
N GLN A 194 12.22 -23.91 1.35
CA GLN A 194 11.44 -24.52 2.44
C GLN A 194 10.98 -25.94 2.09
N ALA A 195 10.51 -26.18 0.86
CA ALA A 195 10.11 -27.50 0.41
C ALA A 195 11.30 -28.50 0.48
N LYS A 196 12.48 -28.08 0.02
CA LYS A 196 13.72 -28.88 0.13
C LYS A 196 14.10 -29.16 1.58
N ALA A 197 13.98 -28.16 2.46
CA ALA A 197 14.27 -28.32 3.89
C ALA A 197 13.32 -29.32 4.59
N MET A 198 12.07 -29.45 4.10
CA MET A 198 11.07 -30.41 4.59
C MET A 198 11.17 -31.78 3.91
N GLY A 199 12.14 -32.01 3.01
CA GLY A 199 12.29 -33.27 2.26
C GLY A 199 11.20 -33.51 1.20
N VAL A 200 10.50 -32.45 0.74
CA VAL A 200 9.44 -32.51 -0.24
C VAL A 200 10.02 -32.28 -1.65
N THR A 201 9.51 -33.01 -2.63
CA THR A 201 9.91 -32.82 -4.03
C THR A 201 9.34 -31.50 -4.56
N ALA A 202 10.23 -30.55 -4.87
CA ALA A 202 9.87 -29.27 -5.48
C ALA A 202 10.27 -29.25 -6.95
N LEU A 203 9.33 -28.90 -7.82
CA LEU A 203 9.52 -28.75 -9.26
C LEU A 203 9.30 -27.30 -9.64
N ARG A 204 10.35 -26.62 -10.14
CA ARG A 204 10.31 -25.20 -10.46
C ARG A 204 9.92 -24.94 -11.92
N TYR A 205 9.04 -23.96 -12.11
CA TYR A 205 8.56 -23.49 -13.41
C TYR A 205 8.52 -21.96 -13.42
N VAL A 206 8.80 -21.36 -14.57
CA VAL A 206 8.70 -19.92 -14.78
C VAL A 206 7.65 -19.65 -15.86
N LEU A 207 6.70 -18.79 -15.53
CA LEU A 207 5.74 -18.23 -16.49
C LEU A 207 6.26 -16.87 -16.97
N ARG A 208 5.67 -16.36 -18.02
CA ARG A 208 5.89 -14.98 -18.43
C ARG A 208 4.69 -14.15 -18.00
N ALA A 209 4.94 -13.15 -17.17
CA ALA A 209 3.91 -12.25 -16.70
C ALA A 209 3.06 -11.68 -17.86
N GLY A 210 1.73 -11.76 -17.72
CA GLY A 210 0.78 -11.22 -18.68
C GLY A 210 0.51 -12.06 -19.92
N ASP A 211 1.14 -13.24 -20.08
CA ASP A 211 0.78 -14.21 -21.14
C ASP A 211 -0.69 -14.64 -20.98
N LYS A 212 -1.34 -14.98 -22.10
CA LYS A 212 -2.76 -15.37 -22.12
C LYS A 212 -2.97 -16.88 -22.19
N ASP A 213 -1.89 -17.64 -22.30
CA ASP A 213 -1.95 -19.10 -22.39
C ASP A 213 -0.73 -19.73 -21.69
N PHE A 214 -1.00 -20.41 -20.58
CA PHE A 214 -0.01 -21.13 -19.78
C PHE A 214 -0.03 -22.64 -20.01
N ARG A 215 -0.93 -23.17 -20.86
CA ARG A 215 -1.15 -24.61 -21.06
C ARG A 215 0.10 -25.33 -21.50
N ALA A 216 0.97 -24.71 -22.29
CA ALA A 216 2.23 -25.31 -22.71
C ALA A 216 3.13 -25.63 -21.50
N VAL A 217 3.30 -24.69 -20.57
CA VAL A 217 4.11 -24.89 -19.35
C VAL A 217 3.37 -25.81 -18.37
N LEU A 218 2.07 -25.57 -18.12
CA LEU A 218 1.24 -26.40 -17.24
C LEU A 218 1.19 -27.87 -17.71
N GLY A 219 1.21 -28.11 -19.02
CA GLY A 219 1.24 -29.44 -19.63
C GLY A 219 2.47 -30.26 -19.29
N THR A 220 3.62 -29.61 -18.97
CA THR A 220 4.87 -30.27 -18.59
C THR A 220 4.89 -30.70 -17.11
N VAL A 221 3.96 -30.23 -16.30
CA VAL A 221 3.87 -30.59 -14.89
C VAL A 221 3.40 -32.05 -14.74
N PRO A 222 4.10 -32.89 -13.94
CA PRO A 222 3.66 -34.24 -13.64
C PRO A 222 2.24 -34.26 -13.04
N LYS A 223 1.42 -35.22 -13.45
CA LYS A 223 0.01 -35.29 -13.02
C LYS A 223 -0.15 -35.76 -11.57
N ASP A 224 0.91 -36.24 -10.97
CA ASP A 224 1.00 -36.70 -9.59
C ASP A 224 1.52 -35.65 -8.61
N VAL A 225 1.54 -34.35 -8.99
CA VAL A 225 1.80 -33.28 -8.03
C VAL A 225 0.60 -33.14 -7.07
N ASP A 226 0.89 -33.00 -5.78
CA ASP A 226 -0.13 -32.90 -4.72
C ASP A 226 -0.63 -31.48 -4.54
N ALA A 227 0.24 -30.47 -4.78
CA ALA A 227 -0.09 -29.05 -4.67
C ALA A 227 0.70 -28.22 -5.70
N ILE A 228 0.18 -27.05 -5.98
CA ILE A 228 0.83 -26.03 -6.81
C ILE A 228 1.05 -24.79 -5.94
N TYR A 229 2.30 -24.38 -5.74
CA TYR A 229 2.61 -23.05 -5.20
C TYR A 229 2.77 -22.08 -6.35
N ALA A 230 1.79 -21.21 -6.56
CA ALA A 230 1.74 -20.28 -7.69
C ALA A 230 2.07 -18.87 -7.24
N SER A 231 3.34 -18.49 -7.29
CA SER A 231 3.76 -17.13 -6.99
C SER A 231 3.64 -16.25 -8.24
N VAL A 232 2.41 -15.83 -8.51
CA VAL A 232 2.03 -14.96 -9.63
C VAL A 232 0.95 -13.99 -9.18
N TRP A 233 0.74 -12.93 -9.93
CA TRP A 233 -0.32 -11.95 -9.63
C TRP A 233 -1.72 -12.49 -9.91
N ALA A 234 -2.72 -11.86 -9.30
CA ALA A 234 -4.13 -12.27 -9.36
C ALA A 234 -4.67 -12.55 -10.78
N PRO A 235 -4.44 -11.71 -11.80
CA PRO A 235 -4.93 -12.00 -13.16
C PRO A 235 -4.34 -13.28 -13.76
N ASP A 236 -3.04 -13.51 -13.56
CA ASP A 236 -2.35 -14.71 -14.07
C ASP A 236 -2.77 -15.95 -13.28
N ALA A 237 -2.97 -15.83 -11.95
CA ALA A 237 -3.49 -16.91 -11.12
C ALA A 237 -4.91 -17.34 -11.54
N ALA A 238 -5.78 -16.38 -11.87
CA ALA A 238 -7.13 -16.67 -12.37
C ALA A 238 -7.06 -17.43 -13.70
N LEU A 239 -6.16 -17.03 -14.59
CA LEU A 239 -5.98 -17.70 -15.86
C LEU A 239 -5.38 -19.10 -15.69
N MET A 240 -4.38 -19.26 -14.82
CA MET A 240 -3.85 -20.58 -14.46
C MET A 240 -4.95 -21.51 -13.94
N ALA A 241 -5.75 -21.06 -12.97
CA ALA A 241 -6.82 -21.85 -12.40
C ALA A 241 -7.80 -22.35 -13.47
N LYS A 242 -8.15 -21.52 -14.46
CA LYS A 242 -9.03 -21.89 -15.58
C LYS A 242 -8.38 -22.90 -16.53
N GLN A 243 -7.05 -22.88 -16.68
CA GLN A 243 -6.33 -23.72 -17.63
C GLN A 243 -5.84 -25.05 -17.04
N LEU A 244 -5.80 -25.20 -15.70
CA LEU A 244 -5.41 -26.45 -15.06
C LEU A 244 -6.24 -27.68 -15.53
N PRO A 245 -7.58 -27.59 -15.67
CA PRO A 245 -8.38 -28.69 -16.17
C PRO A 245 -8.02 -29.10 -17.61
N ASP A 246 -7.67 -28.15 -18.47
CA ASP A 246 -7.33 -28.41 -19.89
C ASP A 246 -6.11 -29.34 -20.02
N VAL A 247 -5.24 -29.32 -19.02
CA VAL A 247 -4.03 -30.15 -18.97
C VAL A 247 -4.12 -31.29 -17.95
N ASN A 248 -5.32 -31.60 -17.44
CA ASN A 248 -5.57 -32.65 -16.44
C ASN A 248 -4.76 -32.50 -15.14
N LEU A 249 -4.53 -31.27 -14.67
CA LEU A 249 -3.97 -31.00 -13.35
C LEU A 249 -5.10 -30.74 -12.35
N LYS A 250 -5.13 -31.52 -11.26
CA LYS A 250 -6.19 -31.45 -10.23
C LYS A 250 -5.70 -30.85 -8.89
N ALA A 251 -4.39 -30.61 -8.78
CA ALA A 251 -3.78 -30.08 -7.57
C ALA A 251 -4.32 -28.68 -7.24
N LYS A 252 -4.54 -28.42 -5.95
CA LYS A 252 -4.94 -27.09 -5.48
C LYS A 252 -3.79 -26.12 -5.54
N MET A 253 -4.10 -24.88 -5.89
CA MET A 253 -3.14 -23.79 -5.89
C MET A 253 -3.08 -23.14 -4.51
N ILE A 254 -1.87 -22.71 -4.14
CA ILE A 254 -1.58 -21.87 -2.97
C ILE A 254 -0.78 -20.69 -3.52
N GLY A 255 -1.23 -19.48 -3.27
CA GLY A 255 -0.54 -18.27 -3.74
C GLY A 255 -0.15 -17.33 -2.59
N PRO A 256 0.81 -16.42 -2.83
CA PRO A 256 1.12 -15.33 -1.91
C PRO A 256 0.10 -14.19 -2.01
N ASP A 257 0.36 -13.13 -1.25
CA ASP A 257 -0.50 -11.94 -1.08
C ASP A 257 -1.04 -11.31 -2.37
N GLY A 258 -0.26 -11.28 -3.45
CA GLY A 258 -0.67 -10.74 -4.74
C GLY A 258 -1.88 -11.42 -5.39
N GLN A 259 -2.36 -12.52 -4.80
CA GLN A 259 -3.59 -13.22 -5.20
C GLN A 259 -4.78 -12.94 -4.28
N PHE A 260 -4.62 -12.17 -3.21
CA PHE A 260 -5.74 -11.83 -2.33
C PHE A 260 -6.63 -10.75 -2.97
N GLU A 261 -7.25 -11.10 -4.09
CA GLU A 261 -8.06 -10.20 -4.94
C GLU A 261 -9.41 -10.85 -5.28
N PRO A 262 -10.51 -10.43 -4.63
CA PRO A 262 -11.83 -11.04 -4.87
C PRO A 262 -12.30 -10.91 -6.32
N VAL A 263 -11.98 -9.81 -7.00
CA VAL A 263 -12.43 -9.58 -8.39
C VAL A 263 -11.45 -10.17 -9.40
N ASP A 264 -10.16 -9.78 -9.31
CA ASP A 264 -9.17 -10.11 -10.33
C ASP A 264 -8.62 -11.55 -10.23
N TYR A 265 -8.86 -12.22 -9.08
CA TYR A 265 -8.57 -13.63 -8.93
C TYR A 265 -9.86 -14.47 -8.86
N VAL A 266 -10.66 -14.31 -7.78
CA VAL A 266 -11.76 -15.24 -7.48
C VAL A 266 -12.86 -15.18 -8.54
N GLN A 267 -13.37 -13.96 -8.82
CA GLN A 267 -14.45 -13.79 -9.82
C GLN A 267 -13.92 -13.98 -11.25
N ALA A 268 -12.70 -13.50 -11.56
CA ALA A 268 -12.09 -13.69 -12.86
C ALA A 268 -11.84 -15.17 -13.20
N ALA A 269 -11.58 -16.01 -12.19
CA ALA A 269 -11.42 -17.45 -12.37
C ALA A 269 -12.75 -18.18 -12.67
N ALA A 270 -13.90 -17.51 -12.57
CA ALA A 270 -15.22 -18.06 -12.90
C ALA A 270 -15.51 -19.43 -12.25
N GLY A 271 -15.19 -19.58 -10.96
CA GLY A 271 -15.36 -20.81 -10.18
C GLY A 271 -14.16 -21.76 -10.22
N ALA A 272 -13.23 -21.63 -11.16
CA ALA A 272 -12.07 -22.51 -11.25
C ALA A 272 -11.08 -22.37 -10.07
N ALA A 273 -11.14 -21.27 -9.34
CA ALA A 273 -10.30 -21.05 -8.16
C ALA A 273 -10.90 -21.64 -6.87
N GLU A 274 -12.12 -22.19 -6.88
CA GLU A 274 -12.80 -22.69 -5.69
C GLU A 274 -11.95 -23.73 -4.94
N GLY A 275 -11.75 -23.48 -3.64
CA GLY A 275 -10.94 -24.33 -2.78
C GLY A 275 -9.42 -24.15 -2.93
N ASN A 276 -8.93 -23.23 -3.75
CA ASN A 276 -7.54 -22.79 -3.74
C ASN A 276 -7.25 -21.95 -2.49
N TYR A 277 -5.98 -21.70 -2.19
CA TYR A 277 -5.55 -21.01 -0.98
C TYR A 277 -4.67 -19.80 -1.30
N VAL A 278 -4.69 -18.81 -0.42
CA VAL A 278 -3.85 -17.62 -0.50
C VAL A 278 -3.29 -17.31 0.88
N THR A 279 -2.00 -17.02 0.98
CA THR A 279 -1.40 -16.44 2.19
C THR A 279 -1.49 -14.93 2.12
N PHE A 280 -1.95 -14.29 3.20
CA PHE A 280 -2.10 -12.85 3.24
C PHE A 280 -1.78 -12.28 4.63
N PHE A 281 -1.16 -11.09 4.65
CA PHE A 281 -0.63 -10.49 5.88
C PHE A 281 -1.57 -9.46 6.52
N VAL A 282 -2.67 -9.09 5.86
CA VAL A 282 -3.72 -8.29 6.50
C VAL A 282 -4.73 -9.23 7.14
N PRO A 283 -5.05 -9.03 8.42
CA PRO A 283 -6.06 -9.86 9.09
C PRO A 283 -7.47 -9.57 8.54
N ASP A 284 -8.42 -10.44 8.86
CA ASP A 284 -9.83 -10.23 8.48
C ASP A 284 -10.37 -8.96 9.16
N MET A 285 -10.45 -7.86 8.41
CA MET A 285 -10.83 -6.54 8.90
C MET A 285 -12.25 -6.53 9.50
N ASN A 286 -13.13 -7.41 9.04
CA ASN A 286 -14.49 -7.51 9.58
C ASN A 286 -14.52 -8.08 11.01
N LYS A 287 -13.46 -8.71 11.46
CA LYS A 287 -13.31 -9.25 12.82
C LYS A 287 -12.58 -8.32 13.77
N ILE A 288 -12.12 -7.17 13.30
CA ILE A 288 -11.37 -6.19 14.09
C ILE A 288 -12.27 -5.00 14.42
N PRO A 289 -12.68 -4.81 15.70
CA PRO A 289 -13.53 -3.67 16.06
C PRO A 289 -12.94 -2.31 15.69
N ALA A 290 -11.61 -2.13 15.81
CA ALA A 290 -10.92 -0.90 15.44
C ALA A 290 -11.00 -0.59 13.93
N ALA A 291 -11.25 -1.59 13.09
CA ALA A 291 -11.35 -1.42 11.65
C ALA A 291 -12.73 -0.91 11.17
N ALA A 292 -13.77 -1.02 12.00
CA ALA A 292 -15.14 -0.82 11.55
C ALA A 292 -15.40 0.55 10.90
N SER A 293 -14.81 1.62 11.44
CA SER A 293 -14.96 2.97 10.87
C SER A 293 -14.23 3.10 9.53
N PHE A 294 -13.02 2.57 9.41
CA PHE A 294 -12.25 2.56 8.19
C PHE A 294 -12.98 1.75 7.09
N VAL A 295 -13.40 0.52 7.40
CA VAL A 295 -14.13 -0.34 6.45
C VAL A 295 -15.36 0.40 5.91
N LYS A 296 -16.19 0.96 6.81
CA LYS A 296 -17.38 1.72 6.41
C LYS A 296 -17.05 2.92 5.53
N ALA A 297 -16.04 3.71 5.90
CA ALA A 297 -15.66 4.91 5.16
C ALA A 297 -15.06 4.57 3.79
N PHE A 298 -14.17 3.57 3.75
CA PHE A 298 -13.51 3.16 2.53
C PHE A 298 -14.52 2.54 1.54
N GLU A 299 -15.29 1.55 1.99
CA GLU A 299 -16.25 0.86 1.13
C GLU A 299 -17.39 1.77 0.66
N GLY A 300 -17.83 2.70 1.51
CA GLY A 300 -18.84 3.69 1.13
C GLY A 300 -18.39 4.66 0.04
N LYS A 301 -17.09 4.87 -0.12
CA LYS A 301 -16.51 5.81 -1.09
C LYS A 301 -15.88 5.14 -2.31
N TYR A 302 -15.20 4.01 -2.10
CA TYR A 302 -14.34 3.40 -3.11
C TYR A 302 -14.75 1.97 -3.47
N GLY A 303 -15.75 1.39 -2.79
CA GLY A 303 -16.19 0.01 -2.99
C GLY A 303 -15.40 -0.97 -2.11
N GLN A 304 -15.61 -2.26 -2.36
CA GLN A 304 -15.09 -3.34 -1.55
C GLN A 304 -13.55 -3.26 -1.39
N ILE A 305 -13.10 -3.38 -0.14
CA ILE A 305 -11.67 -3.54 0.19
C ILE A 305 -11.20 -4.88 -0.38
N SER A 306 -10.06 -4.88 -1.08
CA SER A 306 -9.46 -6.09 -1.62
C SER A 306 -8.19 -6.50 -0.88
N SER A 307 -7.05 -5.82 -1.14
CA SER A 307 -5.76 -6.31 -0.67
C SER A 307 -4.98 -5.29 0.18
N TYR A 308 -4.46 -4.25 -0.45
CA TYR A 308 -3.45 -3.39 0.19
C TYR A 308 -4.01 -2.14 0.86
N GLY A 309 -5.31 -1.86 0.72
CA GLY A 309 -5.94 -0.65 1.25
C GLY A 309 -5.72 -0.45 2.76
N PRO A 310 -6.05 -1.43 3.61
CA PRO A 310 -5.89 -1.28 5.06
C PRO A 310 -4.46 -0.96 5.48
N ILE A 311 -3.48 -1.63 4.88
CA ILE A 311 -2.08 -1.45 5.24
C ILE A 311 -1.48 -0.15 4.65
N ALA A 312 -1.97 0.31 3.49
CA ALA A 312 -1.62 1.60 2.94
C ALA A 312 -2.19 2.76 3.77
N TYR A 313 -3.40 2.60 4.29
CA TYR A 313 -4.01 3.54 5.23
C TYR A 313 -3.17 3.68 6.50
N GLU A 314 -2.69 2.56 7.08
CA GLU A 314 -1.76 2.60 8.22
C GLU A 314 -0.45 3.30 7.87
N GLY A 315 0.10 3.00 6.67
CA GLY A 315 1.31 3.68 6.19
C GLY A 315 1.15 5.19 6.12
N ALA A 316 0.00 5.69 5.67
CA ALA A 316 -0.30 7.11 5.63
C ALA A 316 -0.44 7.72 7.04
N ASN A 317 -1.14 7.04 7.95
CA ASN A 317 -1.28 7.49 9.33
C ASN A 317 0.09 7.55 10.04
N ILE A 318 0.92 6.50 9.91
CA ILE A 318 2.28 6.48 10.46
C ILE A 318 3.12 7.65 9.93
N LEU A 319 3.05 7.93 8.63
CA LEU A 319 3.79 9.03 8.02
C LEU A 319 3.33 10.39 8.55
N ILE A 320 2.00 10.61 8.65
CA ILE A 320 1.44 11.88 9.14
C ILE A 320 1.71 12.06 10.64
N GLU A 321 1.63 11.00 11.44
CA GLU A 321 2.02 11.01 12.85
C GLU A 321 3.51 11.31 13.03
N ALA A 322 4.36 10.78 12.14
CA ALA A 322 5.79 11.10 12.14
C ALA A 322 6.07 12.56 11.80
N ILE A 323 5.32 13.15 10.87
CA ILE A 323 5.38 14.60 10.58
C ILE A 323 5.03 15.41 11.84
N LYS A 324 3.95 15.01 12.54
CA LYS A 324 3.52 15.64 13.78
C LYS A 324 4.59 15.51 14.88
N THR A 325 5.17 14.33 15.02
CA THR A 325 6.21 14.04 16.02
C THR A 325 7.51 14.81 15.75
N ALA A 326 7.91 14.92 14.47
CA ALA A 326 9.06 15.73 14.07
C ALA A 326 8.88 17.23 14.37
N GLY A 327 7.64 17.71 14.48
CA GLY A 327 7.31 19.10 14.79
C GLY A 327 7.70 20.13 13.71
N LYS A 328 8.15 19.66 12.55
CA LYS A 328 8.63 20.47 11.43
C LYS A 328 8.54 19.70 10.11
N ALA A 329 8.44 20.42 8.99
CA ALA A 329 8.49 19.87 7.64
C ALA A 329 9.96 19.64 7.21
N ASP A 330 10.60 18.63 7.79
CA ASP A 330 11.97 18.23 7.52
C ASP A 330 12.04 16.73 7.25
N ARG A 331 12.44 16.36 6.03
CA ARG A 331 12.42 14.97 5.56
C ARG A 331 13.23 14.01 6.42
N ALA A 332 14.42 14.44 6.87
CA ALA A 332 15.29 13.59 7.66
C ALA A 332 14.71 13.34 9.07
N ALA A 333 14.19 14.39 9.72
CA ALA A 333 13.53 14.26 11.01
C ALA A 333 12.26 13.40 10.92
N ILE A 334 11.48 13.53 9.85
CA ILE A 334 10.28 12.73 9.61
C ILE A 334 10.66 11.27 9.38
N ARG A 335 11.66 10.97 8.55
CA ARG A 335 12.19 9.62 8.33
C ARG A 335 12.59 8.96 9.65
N ASP A 336 13.32 9.67 10.50
CA ASP A 336 13.78 9.14 11.78
C ASP A 336 12.60 8.94 12.75
N ALA A 337 11.57 9.80 12.70
CA ALA A 337 10.33 9.64 13.46
C ALA A 337 9.50 8.43 12.98
N VAL A 338 9.45 8.15 11.66
CA VAL A 338 8.82 6.92 11.14
C VAL A 338 9.52 5.69 11.70
N ARG A 339 10.86 5.66 11.72
CA ARG A 339 11.63 4.54 12.26
C ARG A 339 11.33 4.27 13.74
N ALA A 340 11.11 5.31 14.52
CA ALA A 340 10.82 5.24 15.95
C ALA A 340 9.32 5.07 16.28
N SER A 341 8.45 4.98 15.29
CA SER A 341 7.01 4.97 15.50
C SER A 341 6.52 3.73 16.25
N LYS A 342 5.46 3.94 17.05
CA LYS A 342 4.67 2.89 17.71
C LYS A 342 3.22 3.22 17.42
N HIS A 343 2.72 2.65 16.33
CA HIS A 343 1.40 2.97 15.82
C HIS A 343 0.38 1.90 16.19
N LYS A 344 -0.82 2.32 16.60
CA LYS A 344 -1.98 1.45 16.81
C LYS A 344 -3.14 2.00 16.00
N GLY A 345 -3.53 1.26 14.99
CA GLY A 345 -4.56 1.67 14.05
C GLY A 345 -5.60 0.60 13.77
N VAL A 346 -6.05 0.56 12.54
CA VAL A 346 -7.18 -0.28 12.11
C VAL A 346 -6.83 -1.77 11.99
N LEU A 347 -5.55 -2.13 11.91
CA LEU A 347 -5.14 -3.54 11.88
C LEU A 347 -5.27 -4.24 13.24
N GLY A 348 -5.61 -3.52 14.32
CA GLY A 348 -5.82 -4.10 15.65
C GLY A 348 -4.56 -4.57 16.35
N MET A 349 -3.38 -4.27 15.82
CA MET A 349 -2.07 -4.60 16.38
C MET A 349 -1.19 -3.36 16.49
N GLU A 350 -0.16 -3.42 17.33
CA GLU A 350 0.84 -2.37 17.39
C GLU A 350 1.87 -2.57 16.25
N ILE A 351 2.09 -1.54 15.46
CA ILE A 351 3.08 -1.52 14.38
C ILE A 351 4.32 -0.79 14.88
N THR A 352 5.43 -1.49 14.88
CA THR A 352 6.78 -0.98 15.13
C THR A 352 7.73 -1.52 14.08
N PHE A 353 8.88 -0.86 13.91
CA PHE A 353 9.87 -1.28 12.92
C PHE A 353 11.14 -1.80 13.60
N ASP A 354 11.72 -2.86 13.03
CA ASP A 354 13.02 -3.37 13.44
C ASP A 354 14.18 -2.51 12.90
N ALA A 355 15.42 -2.92 13.17
CA ALA A 355 16.61 -2.21 12.73
C ALA A 355 16.74 -2.07 11.20
N LYS A 356 16.15 -3.00 10.44
CA LYS A 356 16.13 -2.96 8.97
C LYS A 356 14.99 -2.12 8.41
N GLY A 357 13.96 -1.81 9.21
CA GLY A 357 12.74 -1.15 8.81
C GLY A 357 11.61 -2.10 8.43
N ASP A 358 11.72 -3.36 8.76
CA ASP A 358 10.62 -4.30 8.65
C ASP A 358 9.67 -4.18 9.84
N VAL A 359 8.38 -4.44 9.63
CA VAL A 359 7.44 -4.59 10.74
C VAL A 359 7.96 -5.65 11.71
N ALA A 360 8.06 -5.29 13.00
CA ALA A 360 8.71 -6.15 13.99
C ALA A 360 7.93 -7.45 14.27
N THR A 361 6.61 -7.37 14.19
CA THR A 361 5.69 -8.50 14.41
C THR A 361 4.79 -8.70 13.20
N PRO A 362 5.29 -9.33 12.10
CA PRO A 362 4.48 -9.55 10.93
C PRO A 362 3.37 -10.56 11.22
N SER A 363 2.17 -10.26 10.74
CA SER A 363 1.04 -11.18 10.71
C SER A 363 0.99 -11.90 9.37
N LEU A 364 0.52 -13.14 9.36
CA LEU A 364 0.23 -13.89 8.15
C LEU A 364 -0.92 -14.85 8.41
N SER A 365 -1.81 -14.98 7.47
CA SER A 365 -2.94 -15.92 7.53
C SER A 365 -3.08 -16.69 6.23
N VAL A 366 -3.62 -17.90 6.32
CA VAL A 366 -4.01 -18.69 5.17
C VAL A 366 -5.51 -18.54 5.00
N TYR A 367 -5.92 -18.18 3.80
CA TYR A 367 -7.30 -18.07 3.39
C TYR A 367 -7.62 -19.10 2.30
N GLN A 368 -8.84 -19.59 2.27
CA GLN A 368 -9.35 -20.42 1.18
C GLN A 368 -10.32 -19.62 0.31
N VAL A 369 -10.22 -19.78 -0.99
CA VAL A 369 -11.22 -19.26 -1.93
C VAL A 369 -12.52 -20.01 -1.74
N LYS A 370 -13.59 -19.25 -1.43
CA LYS A 370 -14.94 -19.79 -1.21
C LYS A 370 -15.99 -18.83 -1.79
N GLY A 371 -16.77 -19.33 -2.72
CA GLY A 371 -17.79 -18.54 -3.41
C GLY A 371 -17.17 -17.35 -4.18
N LYS A 372 -17.45 -16.13 -3.75
CA LYS A 372 -16.94 -14.90 -4.39
C LYS A 372 -15.81 -14.21 -3.63
N GLY A 373 -15.25 -14.83 -2.61
CA GLY A 373 -14.25 -14.22 -1.75
C GLY A 373 -13.33 -15.22 -1.07
N PHE A 374 -12.92 -14.88 0.14
CA PHE A 374 -11.96 -15.65 0.92
C PHE A 374 -12.51 -15.97 2.30
N GLU A 375 -12.25 -17.16 2.80
CA GLU A 375 -12.55 -17.58 4.16
C GLU A 375 -11.24 -17.87 4.91
N LEU A 376 -11.09 -17.31 6.12
CA LEU A 376 -9.91 -17.54 6.95
C LEU A 376 -9.85 -19.01 7.39
N VAL A 377 -8.73 -19.68 7.08
CA VAL A 377 -8.45 -21.06 7.50
C VAL A 377 -7.65 -21.08 8.79
N LYS A 378 -6.53 -20.37 8.84
CA LYS A 378 -5.67 -20.28 10.02
C LYS A 378 -4.76 -19.06 9.99
N THR A 379 -4.40 -18.56 11.15
CA THR A 379 -3.33 -17.57 11.31
C THR A 379 -2.00 -18.27 11.54
N VAL A 380 -0.94 -17.77 10.90
CA VAL A 380 0.43 -18.26 11.03
C VAL A 380 1.20 -17.27 11.89
N THR A 381 1.77 -17.74 12.98
CA THR A 381 2.70 -16.96 13.82
C THR A 381 4.13 -17.30 13.44
N LYS A 382 5.01 -16.29 13.43
CA LYS A 382 6.44 -16.47 13.18
C LYS A 382 7.13 -17.04 14.40
#